data_c6e153624546ca84a4499a2f273ccb37
#
_entry.id   c6e153624546ca84a4499a2f273ccb37
#
_cell.length_a   1.000
_cell.length_b   1.000
_cell.length_c   1.000
_cell.angle_alpha   90.00
_cell.angle_beta   90.00
_cell.angle_gamma   90.00
#
_symmetry.space_group_name_H-M   'P 1'
#
loop_
_entity.id
_entity.type
_entity.pdbx_description
1 polymer ?
#
loop_
_entity_poly.entity_id
_entity_poly.type
_entity_poly.pdbx_seq_one_letter_code
_entity_poly.pdbx_strand_id
1 'polypeptide(L)'
;MKKIRPFLISSFAVFLIGVAEYESVAQTNTALPKSETRLITLGTVAGPPPRPHRAQFSNLLIVNGTLYVIDAGDGVARRIAKAGFNVRDVGVVFITHHHDDHTAGLGTLMSAAWDNQRTKPINVYGPPRTEELVKAAVQYFTISADIRIADGGRSIPIEQLFHGHDVEPGVVYQDSNLKVNVIENIHFGFHKGAAAGKHKSYSYRFETPGRVIVFTSDTGPFAGLVEFAKGADLLVAEANSIEQRMLDLIRSGQWQVMTNEEQARIKRQMAEGHLSPDDVGQLAEGAAVKSVILSHLTWKADDDYSNWVDEVKKHFSGPVFIAKDLKEF
;
A
#
# COMPACT_ATOMS: atom_id res chain seq x y z
N MET A 1 -79.51 22.20 -33.53
CA MET A 1 -79.19 23.19 -32.50
C MET A 1 -78.19 22.53 -31.50
N LYS A 2 -76.92 22.77 -31.64
CA LYS A 2 -75.87 22.21 -30.74
C LYS A 2 -75.41 23.33 -29.79
N LYS A 3 -75.56 23.10 -28.49
CA LYS A 3 -75.11 24.01 -27.42
C LYS A 3 -73.59 23.98 -27.28
N ILE A 4 -73.01 25.14 -27.37
CA ILE A 4 -71.57 25.39 -27.10
C ILE A 4 -71.40 25.61 -25.57
N ARG A 5 -70.55 24.84 -24.95
CA ARG A 5 -70.14 25.03 -23.56
C ARG A 5 -68.85 25.88 -23.52
N PRO A 6 -68.71 26.80 -22.54
CA PRO A 6 -67.53 27.64 -22.43
C PRO A 6 -66.33 26.89 -21.76
N PHE A 7 -65.13 27.14 -22.29
CA PHE A 7 -63.84 26.70 -21.75
C PHE A 7 -63.48 27.52 -20.54
N LEU A 8 -63.21 26.82 -19.43
CA LEU A 8 -62.62 27.41 -18.24
C LEU A 8 -61.09 27.59 -18.48
N ILE A 9 -60.62 28.81 -18.33
CA ILE A 9 -59.18 29.17 -18.35
C ILE A 9 -58.63 28.81 -16.97
N SER A 10 -57.76 27.80 -16.90
CA SER A 10 -57.02 27.43 -15.71
C SER A 10 -55.75 28.30 -15.64
N SER A 11 -55.64 29.07 -14.56
CA SER A 11 -54.47 29.89 -14.23
C SER A 11 -53.29 29.00 -13.91
N PHE A 12 -52.24 29.07 -14.72
CA PHE A 12 -50.93 28.46 -14.40
C PHE A 12 -50.21 29.32 -13.36
N ALA A 13 -50.06 28.80 -12.17
CA ALA A 13 -49.14 29.35 -11.16
C ALA A 13 -47.72 29.02 -11.57
N VAL A 14 -46.93 30.04 -11.89
CA VAL A 14 -45.49 29.91 -12.14
C VAL A 14 -44.79 29.74 -10.77
N PHE A 15 -44.32 28.53 -10.48
CA PHE A 15 -43.38 28.30 -9.37
C PHE A 15 -42.01 28.76 -9.82
N LEU A 16 -41.55 29.88 -9.25
CA LEU A 16 -40.15 30.28 -9.29
C LEU A 16 -39.34 29.32 -8.43
N ILE A 17 -38.65 28.36 -9.08
CA ILE A 17 -37.65 27.53 -8.44
C ILE A 17 -36.42 28.41 -8.28
N GLY A 18 -36.13 28.79 -7.02
CA GLY A 18 -34.88 29.44 -6.67
C GLY A 18 -33.68 28.52 -7.00
N VAL A 19 -32.91 28.93 -7.97
CA VAL A 19 -31.59 28.34 -8.25
C VAL A 19 -30.69 28.70 -7.08
N ALA A 20 -30.46 27.76 -6.17
CA ALA A 20 -29.39 27.88 -5.18
C ALA A 20 -28.07 27.93 -5.96
N GLU A 21 -27.40 29.05 -5.94
CA GLU A 21 -26.03 29.15 -6.41
C GLU A 21 -25.17 28.23 -5.54
N TYR A 22 -24.75 27.11 -6.11
CA TYR A 22 -23.65 26.31 -5.58
C TYR A 22 -22.38 27.17 -5.74
N GLU A 23 -21.96 27.82 -4.67
CA GLU A 23 -20.59 28.32 -4.60
C GLU A 23 -19.66 27.12 -4.77
N SER A 24 -19.06 27.00 -5.95
CA SER A 24 -17.96 26.09 -6.18
C SER A 24 -16.82 26.59 -5.27
N VAL A 25 -16.58 25.86 -4.18
CA VAL A 25 -15.33 25.99 -3.43
C VAL A 25 -14.23 25.61 -4.40
N ALA A 26 -13.65 26.63 -5.03
CA ALA A 26 -12.41 26.48 -5.78
C ALA A 26 -11.38 25.93 -4.79
N GLN A 27 -11.05 24.64 -4.89
CA GLN A 27 -9.87 24.09 -4.26
C GLN A 27 -8.70 24.92 -4.78
N THR A 28 -8.20 25.81 -3.94
CA THR A 28 -6.94 26.49 -4.18
C THR A 28 -5.89 25.39 -4.25
N ASN A 29 -5.48 25.08 -5.46
CA ASN A 29 -4.35 24.19 -5.74
C ASN A 29 -3.10 24.99 -5.31
N THR A 30 -2.87 25.06 -3.99
CA THR A 30 -1.63 25.58 -3.45
C THR A 30 -0.54 24.61 -3.89
N ALA A 31 0.27 25.04 -4.86
CA ALA A 31 1.44 24.30 -5.27
C ALA A 31 2.25 23.97 -4.01
N LEU A 32 2.45 22.67 -3.75
CA LEU A 32 3.25 22.20 -2.62
C LEU A 32 4.67 22.80 -2.71
N PRO A 33 5.27 23.19 -1.59
CA PRO A 33 6.63 23.72 -1.60
C PRO A 33 7.60 22.73 -2.24
N LYS A 34 8.57 23.23 -3.00
CA LYS A 34 9.51 22.48 -3.86
C LYS A 34 10.46 21.50 -3.14
N SER A 35 10.16 21.02 -1.98
CA SER A 35 10.99 20.02 -1.25
C SER A 35 10.17 19.20 -0.26
N GLU A 36 8.85 19.18 -0.42
CA GLU A 36 7.99 18.47 0.53
C GLU A 36 7.98 16.97 0.23
N THR A 37 8.38 16.18 1.24
CA THR A 37 8.28 14.74 1.24
C THR A 37 7.31 14.31 2.34
N ARG A 38 6.20 13.67 1.96
CA ARG A 38 5.12 13.21 2.84
C ARG A 38 4.92 11.73 2.67
N LEU A 39 4.68 11.03 3.76
CA LEU A 39 4.32 9.61 3.74
C LEU A 39 2.95 9.43 4.37
N ILE A 40 2.03 8.76 3.66
CA ILE A 40 0.73 8.36 4.18
C ILE A 40 0.67 6.84 4.22
N THR A 41 0.44 6.27 5.40
CA THR A 41 0.18 4.84 5.55
C THR A 41 -1.26 4.55 5.11
N LEU A 42 -1.45 3.95 3.94
CA LEU A 42 -2.78 3.69 3.36
C LEU A 42 -3.44 2.46 3.99
N GLY A 43 -2.68 1.40 4.19
CA GLY A 43 -3.08 0.17 4.86
C GLY A 43 -1.94 -0.35 5.72
N THR A 44 -2.27 -0.91 6.88
CA THR A 44 -1.29 -1.11 7.95
C THR A 44 -1.35 -2.48 8.62
N VAL A 45 -2.23 -3.38 8.17
CA VAL A 45 -2.34 -4.72 8.74
C VAL A 45 -1.56 -5.75 7.94
N ALA A 46 -1.00 -6.70 8.64
CA ALA A 46 -0.30 -7.87 8.12
C ALA A 46 -1.26 -9.04 7.79
N GLY A 47 -0.85 -9.83 6.82
CA GLY A 47 -1.41 -11.12 6.49
C GLY A 47 -2.62 -11.11 5.58
N PRO A 48 -2.94 -12.28 5.00
CA PRO A 48 -3.90 -12.38 3.91
C PRO A 48 -5.36 -12.11 4.30
N PRO A 49 -5.86 -12.41 5.53
CA PRO A 49 -7.27 -12.19 5.82
C PRO A 49 -7.63 -10.71 5.85
N PRO A 50 -8.67 -10.26 5.12
CA PRO A 50 -9.17 -8.90 5.25
C PRO A 50 -9.59 -8.59 6.69
N ARG A 51 -9.35 -7.37 7.15
CA ARG A 51 -9.68 -6.93 8.50
C ARG A 51 -10.63 -5.73 8.48
N PRO A 52 -11.60 -5.64 9.43
CA PRO A 52 -12.66 -4.64 9.35
C PRO A 52 -12.16 -3.19 9.43
N HIS A 53 -11.10 -2.94 10.20
CA HIS A 53 -10.67 -1.58 10.56
C HIS A 53 -9.36 -1.15 9.92
N ARG A 54 -8.62 -2.08 9.31
CA ARG A 54 -7.33 -1.82 8.66
C ARG A 54 -7.28 -2.46 7.28
N ALA A 55 -6.85 -1.71 6.27
CA ALA A 55 -6.54 -2.24 4.95
C ALA A 55 -5.21 -3.00 4.97
N GLN A 56 -5.00 -3.87 4.00
CA GLN A 56 -3.74 -4.56 3.80
C GLN A 56 -2.62 -3.58 3.42
N PHE A 57 -1.38 -4.03 3.60
CA PHE A 57 -0.21 -3.18 3.57
C PHE A 57 -0.08 -2.39 2.26
N SER A 58 -0.06 -1.08 2.39
CA SER A 58 0.20 -0.15 1.30
C SER A 58 0.54 1.24 1.83
N ASN A 59 1.38 1.98 1.12
CA ASN A 59 1.82 3.30 1.50
C ASN A 59 1.82 4.24 0.29
N LEU A 60 1.59 5.52 0.52
CA LEU A 60 1.68 6.58 -0.47
C LEU A 60 2.79 7.56 -0.08
N LEU A 61 3.85 7.57 -0.85
CA LEU A 61 4.92 8.56 -0.74
C LEU A 61 4.65 9.68 -1.75
N ILE A 62 4.61 10.91 -1.26
CA ILE A 62 4.42 12.10 -2.07
C ILE A 62 5.71 12.92 -2.03
N VAL A 63 6.32 13.16 -3.19
CA VAL A 63 7.51 14.00 -3.29
C VAL A 63 7.27 15.05 -4.35
N ASN A 64 7.27 16.32 -3.96
CA ASN A 64 6.98 17.45 -4.85
C ASN A 64 5.67 17.27 -5.64
N GLY A 65 4.64 16.72 -5.00
CA GLY A 65 3.34 16.46 -5.61
C GLY A 65 3.26 15.20 -6.50
N THR A 66 4.36 14.49 -6.73
CA THR A 66 4.38 13.21 -7.46
C THR A 66 4.04 12.07 -6.51
N LEU A 67 3.16 11.17 -6.95
CA LEU A 67 2.65 10.05 -6.15
C LEU A 67 3.39 8.75 -6.47
N TYR A 68 3.95 8.13 -5.44
CA TYR A 68 4.61 6.82 -5.47
C TYR A 68 3.90 5.90 -4.50
N VAL A 69 3.51 4.72 -4.95
CA VAL A 69 2.88 3.72 -4.09
C VAL A 69 3.90 2.66 -3.72
N ILE A 70 3.98 2.30 -2.46
CA ILE A 70 4.80 1.20 -1.95
C ILE A 70 3.85 0.12 -1.42
N ASP A 71 3.88 -1.02 -2.06
CA ASP A 71 2.94 -2.11 -1.98
C ASP A 71 1.47 -1.72 -2.27
N ALA A 72 0.71 -2.66 -2.72
CA ALA A 72 -0.65 -2.47 -3.18
C ALA A 72 -1.58 -3.57 -2.67
N GLY A 73 -1.64 -3.74 -1.35
CA GLY A 73 -2.57 -4.65 -0.69
C GLY A 73 -4.03 -4.27 -0.91
N ASP A 74 -4.95 -5.13 -0.47
CA ASP A 74 -6.38 -4.89 -0.66
C ASP A 74 -6.82 -3.54 -0.10
N GLY A 75 -7.62 -2.82 -0.88
CA GLY A 75 -8.15 -1.51 -0.53
C GLY A 75 -7.30 -0.31 -0.95
N VAL A 76 -6.09 -0.49 -1.50
CA VAL A 76 -5.16 0.61 -1.86
C VAL A 76 -5.83 1.72 -2.66
N ALA A 77 -6.57 1.40 -3.73
CA ALA A 77 -7.23 2.40 -4.57
C ALA A 77 -8.25 3.25 -3.78
N ARG A 78 -9.06 2.60 -2.93
CA ARG A 78 -10.02 3.28 -2.06
C ARG A 78 -9.32 4.16 -1.02
N ARG A 79 -8.18 3.71 -0.49
CA ARG A 79 -7.40 4.46 0.51
C ARG A 79 -6.73 5.68 -0.10
N ILE A 80 -6.22 5.60 -1.33
CA ILE A 80 -5.72 6.77 -2.06
C ILE A 80 -6.81 7.83 -2.22
N ALA A 81 -8.02 7.41 -2.65
CA ALA A 81 -9.15 8.33 -2.76
C ALA A 81 -9.56 8.94 -1.42
N LYS A 82 -9.57 8.16 -0.32
CA LYS A 82 -9.85 8.66 1.04
C LYS A 82 -8.77 9.60 1.55
N ALA A 83 -7.53 9.45 1.13
CA ALA A 83 -6.43 10.36 1.42
C ALA A 83 -6.52 11.67 0.62
N GLY A 84 -7.53 11.85 -0.24
CA GLY A 84 -7.76 13.06 -1.03
C GLY A 84 -7.01 13.10 -2.36
N PHE A 85 -6.45 11.97 -2.82
CA PHE A 85 -5.72 11.88 -4.08
C PHE A 85 -6.51 11.10 -5.15
N ASN A 86 -6.23 11.40 -6.41
CA ASN A 86 -6.84 10.66 -7.52
C ASN A 86 -5.91 9.49 -7.92
N VAL A 87 -6.46 8.29 -8.00
CA VAL A 87 -5.71 7.09 -8.42
C VAL A 87 -5.07 7.24 -9.80
N ARG A 88 -5.66 8.04 -10.70
CA ARG A 88 -5.09 8.32 -12.03
C ARG A 88 -3.74 9.04 -11.98
N ASP A 89 -3.41 9.70 -10.85
CA ASP A 89 -2.20 10.50 -10.71
C ASP A 89 -1.01 9.67 -10.18
N VAL A 90 -1.25 8.42 -9.79
CA VAL A 90 -0.18 7.47 -9.42
C VAL A 90 0.68 7.18 -10.64
N GLY A 91 1.98 7.46 -10.56
CA GLY A 91 2.92 7.24 -11.67
C GLY A 91 3.74 5.96 -11.55
N VAL A 92 4.09 5.59 -10.34
CA VAL A 92 5.00 4.47 -10.04
C VAL A 92 4.48 3.68 -8.84
N VAL A 93 4.60 2.36 -8.93
CA VAL A 93 4.33 1.42 -7.84
C VAL A 93 5.59 0.60 -7.59
N PHE A 94 5.97 0.43 -6.33
CA PHE A 94 7.05 -0.45 -5.89
C PHE A 94 6.44 -1.62 -5.11
N ILE A 95 6.73 -2.84 -5.51
CA ILE A 95 6.28 -4.06 -4.84
C ILE A 95 7.46 -4.69 -4.11
N THR A 96 7.30 -4.93 -2.82
CA THR A 96 8.36 -5.50 -1.99
C THR A 96 8.49 -7.01 -2.22
N HIS A 97 7.38 -7.71 -2.30
CA HIS A 97 7.28 -9.14 -2.63
C HIS A 97 5.84 -9.50 -3.06
N HIS A 98 5.61 -10.74 -3.50
CA HIS A 98 4.37 -11.11 -4.17
C HIS A 98 3.35 -11.83 -3.28
N HIS A 99 3.40 -11.71 -1.95
CA HIS A 99 2.27 -12.11 -1.13
C HIS A 99 1.04 -11.27 -1.45
N ASP A 100 -0.14 -11.83 -1.30
CA ASP A 100 -1.40 -11.20 -1.69
C ASP A 100 -1.75 -9.97 -0.86
N ASP A 101 -1.37 -9.93 0.40
CA ASP A 101 -1.55 -8.74 1.26
C ASP A 101 -0.67 -7.54 0.87
N HIS A 102 0.28 -7.73 -0.07
CA HIS A 102 1.08 -6.69 -0.71
C HIS A 102 0.66 -6.39 -2.15
N THR A 103 -0.15 -7.25 -2.78
CA THR A 103 -0.44 -7.16 -4.22
C THR A 103 -1.90 -7.27 -4.61
N ALA A 104 -2.81 -7.72 -3.72
CA ALA A 104 -4.22 -7.99 -4.05
C ALA A 104 -4.98 -6.77 -4.61
N GLY A 105 -4.60 -5.56 -4.23
CA GLY A 105 -5.19 -4.32 -4.70
C GLY A 105 -4.56 -3.75 -5.99
N LEU A 106 -3.44 -4.30 -6.46
CA LEU A 106 -2.69 -3.74 -7.61
C LEU A 106 -3.56 -3.67 -8.87
N GLY A 107 -4.21 -4.77 -9.23
CA GLY A 107 -5.08 -4.82 -10.40
C GLY A 107 -6.23 -3.82 -10.30
N THR A 108 -6.85 -3.68 -9.13
CA THR A 108 -7.91 -2.71 -8.90
C THR A 108 -7.40 -1.27 -9.01
N LEU A 109 -6.19 -0.98 -8.49
CA LEU A 109 -5.55 0.33 -8.63
C LEU A 109 -5.32 0.67 -10.10
N MET A 110 -4.77 -0.26 -10.87
CA MET A 110 -4.50 -0.09 -12.30
C MET A 110 -5.79 0.13 -13.09
N SER A 111 -6.79 -0.73 -12.91
CA SER A 111 -8.09 -0.62 -13.59
C SER A 111 -8.79 0.69 -13.23
N ALA A 112 -8.83 1.08 -11.96
CA ALA A 112 -9.43 2.33 -11.52
C ALA A 112 -8.69 3.56 -12.07
N ALA A 113 -7.36 3.53 -12.15
CA ALA A 113 -6.58 4.60 -12.77
C ALA A 113 -6.91 4.73 -14.27
N TRP A 114 -6.96 3.62 -14.99
CA TRP A 114 -7.30 3.60 -16.40
C TRP A 114 -8.73 4.14 -16.65
N ASP A 115 -9.72 3.68 -15.88
CA ASP A 115 -11.12 4.12 -16.01
C ASP A 115 -11.28 5.61 -15.65
N ASN A 116 -10.46 6.15 -14.74
CA ASN A 116 -10.39 7.57 -14.41
C ASN A 116 -9.59 8.41 -15.43
N GLN A 117 -9.59 8.04 -16.70
CA GLN A 117 -9.01 8.81 -17.80
C GLN A 117 -7.47 8.99 -17.72
N ARG A 118 -6.75 8.02 -17.14
CA ARG A 118 -5.30 8.05 -17.21
C ARG A 118 -4.82 7.88 -18.64
N THR A 119 -3.81 8.65 -19.03
CA THR A 119 -3.19 8.62 -20.38
C THR A 119 -1.69 8.37 -20.34
N LYS A 120 -1.06 8.42 -19.15
CA LYS A 120 0.37 8.17 -18.97
C LYS A 120 0.59 6.77 -18.39
N PRO A 121 1.67 6.09 -18.72
CA PRO A 121 1.99 4.78 -18.11
C PRO A 121 2.06 4.82 -16.59
N ILE A 122 1.70 3.69 -15.97
CA ILE A 122 2.12 3.34 -14.60
C ILE A 122 3.17 2.25 -14.72
N ASN A 123 4.31 2.48 -14.10
CA ASN A 123 5.40 1.52 -14.01
C ASN A 123 5.37 0.84 -12.64
N VAL A 124 5.44 -0.47 -12.62
CA VAL A 124 5.44 -1.30 -11.40
C VAL A 124 6.78 -2.00 -11.31
N TYR A 125 7.57 -1.65 -10.30
CA TYR A 125 8.89 -2.23 -10.04
C TYR A 125 8.80 -3.21 -8.87
N GLY A 126 9.43 -4.38 -9.00
CA GLY A 126 9.44 -5.37 -7.92
C GLY A 126 10.32 -6.57 -8.23
N PRO A 127 10.36 -7.58 -7.35
CA PRO A 127 11.17 -8.77 -7.55
C PRO A 127 10.81 -9.52 -8.83
N PRO A 128 11.65 -10.46 -9.28
CA PRO A 128 11.37 -11.32 -10.44
C PRO A 128 9.94 -11.89 -10.42
N ARG A 129 9.23 -11.81 -11.55
CA ARG A 129 7.82 -12.11 -11.83
C ARG A 129 6.86 -10.93 -11.60
N THR A 130 7.33 -9.74 -11.31
CA THR A 130 6.48 -8.54 -11.26
C THR A 130 5.90 -8.22 -12.65
N GLU A 131 6.67 -8.41 -13.72
CA GLU A 131 6.17 -8.29 -15.09
C GLU A 131 5.03 -9.27 -15.39
N GLU A 132 5.17 -10.53 -14.94
CA GLU A 132 4.13 -11.56 -15.07
C GLU A 132 2.87 -11.18 -14.27
N LEU A 133 3.03 -10.69 -13.03
CA LEU A 133 1.93 -10.24 -12.17
C LEU A 133 1.13 -9.09 -12.82
N VAL A 134 1.82 -8.08 -13.36
CA VAL A 134 1.19 -6.94 -14.04
C VAL A 134 0.43 -7.41 -15.29
N LYS A 135 1.01 -8.27 -16.11
CA LYS A 135 0.33 -8.87 -17.28
C LYS A 135 -0.93 -9.64 -16.88
N ALA A 136 -0.87 -10.44 -15.82
CA ALA A 136 -2.01 -11.19 -15.31
C ALA A 136 -3.12 -10.26 -14.80
N ALA A 137 -2.77 -9.19 -14.09
CA ALA A 137 -3.72 -8.20 -13.60
C ALA A 137 -4.40 -7.45 -14.77
N VAL A 138 -3.66 -7.06 -15.78
CA VAL A 138 -4.21 -6.46 -17.02
C VAL A 138 -5.17 -7.43 -17.69
N GLN A 139 -4.77 -8.68 -17.86
CA GLN A 139 -5.60 -9.72 -18.48
C GLN A 139 -6.92 -9.93 -17.72
N TYR A 140 -6.89 -9.91 -16.39
CA TYR A 140 -8.12 -10.01 -15.57
C TYR A 140 -9.12 -8.89 -15.90
N PHE A 141 -8.65 -7.66 -16.13
CA PHE A 141 -9.51 -6.51 -16.41
C PHE A 141 -9.83 -6.28 -17.89
N THR A 142 -9.25 -7.05 -18.83
CA THR A 142 -9.45 -6.88 -20.28
C THR A 142 -10.94 -6.95 -20.65
N ILE A 143 -11.71 -7.87 -20.07
CA ILE A 143 -13.16 -8.00 -20.35
C ILE A 143 -13.90 -6.69 -20.00
N SER A 144 -13.63 -6.11 -18.84
CA SER A 144 -14.22 -4.83 -18.45
C SER A 144 -13.75 -3.69 -19.33
N ALA A 145 -12.47 -3.69 -19.69
CA ALA A 145 -11.87 -2.66 -20.55
C ALA A 145 -12.51 -2.67 -21.96
N ASP A 146 -12.73 -3.83 -22.55
CA ASP A 146 -13.40 -3.96 -23.85
C ASP A 146 -14.83 -3.36 -23.84
N ILE A 147 -15.58 -3.60 -22.76
CA ILE A 147 -16.91 -3.00 -22.58
C ILE A 147 -16.80 -1.47 -22.50
N ARG A 148 -15.89 -0.93 -21.69
CA ARG A 148 -15.69 0.52 -21.53
C ARG A 148 -15.25 1.20 -22.84
N ILE A 149 -14.46 0.52 -23.66
CA ILE A 149 -14.06 1.01 -24.98
C ILE A 149 -15.29 1.01 -25.93
N ALA A 150 -16.08 -0.08 -25.94
CA ALA A 150 -17.30 -0.17 -26.75
C ALA A 150 -18.35 0.87 -26.34
N ASP A 151 -18.48 1.21 -25.06
CA ASP A 151 -19.31 2.28 -24.55
C ASP A 151 -18.82 3.69 -24.96
N GLY A 152 -17.64 3.80 -25.59
CA GLY A 152 -17.02 5.08 -25.96
C GLY A 152 -16.39 5.83 -24.78
N GLY A 153 -16.32 5.22 -23.60
CA GLY A 153 -15.75 5.84 -22.40
C GLY A 153 -14.21 5.91 -22.39
N ARG A 154 -13.56 4.99 -23.11
CA ARG A 154 -12.10 4.90 -23.20
C ARG A 154 -11.67 4.61 -24.63
N SER A 155 -10.48 5.09 -24.99
CA SER A 155 -9.90 4.85 -26.34
C SER A 155 -8.51 4.20 -26.28
N ILE A 156 -7.84 4.24 -25.12
CA ILE A 156 -6.50 3.68 -24.94
C ILE A 156 -6.64 2.25 -24.41
N PRO A 157 -6.15 1.23 -25.10
CA PRO A 157 -6.13 -0.15 -24.59
C PRO A 157 -5.41 -0.22 -23.23
N ILE A 158 -5.98 -0.99 -22.30
CA ILE A 158 -5.50 -1.04 -20.92
C ILE A 158 -4.05 -1.54 -20.83
N GLU A 159 -3.66 -2.46 -21.70
CA GLU A 159 -2.31 -3.05 -21.77
C GLU A 159 -1.23 -2.06 -22.16
N GLN A 160 -1.59 -0.93 -22.75
CA GLN A 160 -0.62 0.10 -23.15
C GLN A 160 -0.19 1.00 -21.98
N LEU A 161 -0.88 0.95 -20.86
CA LEU A 161 -0.66 1.87 -19.73
C LEU A 161 0.00 1.22 -18.52
N PHE A 162 0.23 -0.09 -18.51
CA PHE A 162 0.78 -0.75 -17.32
C PHE A 162 1.97 -1.63 -17.67
N HIS A 163 3.11 -1.30 -17.08
CA HIS A 163 4.38 -1.97 -17.35
C HIS A 163 4.97 -2.49 -16.03
N GLY A 164 5.16 -3.81 -15.97
CA GLY A 164 5.90 -4.46 -14.90
C GLY A 164 7.40 -4.45 -15.22
N HIS A 165 8.21 -4.32 -14.19
CA HIS A 165 9.67 -4.36 -14.29
C HIS A 165 10.20 -5.27 -13.18
N ASP A 166 10.79 -6.39 -13.58
CA ASP A 166 11.55 -7.25 -12.70
C ASP A 166 12.87 -6.56 -12.37
N VAL A 167 13.17 -6.39 -11.08
CA VAL A 167 14.39 -5.71 -10.64
C VAL A 167 15.27 -6.61 -9.78
N GLU A 168 16.56 -6.32 -9.76
CA GLU A 168 17.55 -6.96 -8.91
C GLU A 168 18.09 -5.96 -7.86
N PRO A 169 18.73 -6.41 -6.75
CA PRO A 169 19.31 -5.55 -5.74
C PRO A 169 20.22 -4.45 -6.31
N GLY A 170 20.13 -3.25 -5.75
CA GLY A 170 20.82 -2.05 -6.18
C GLY A 170 19.88 -0.88 -6.44
N VAL A 171 20.28 0.05 -7.31
CA VAL A 171 19.43 1.17 -7.73
C VAL A 171 18.42 0.67 -8.76
N VAL A 172 17.14 0.72 -8.42
CA VAL A 172 16.04 0.19 -9.25
C VAL A 172 15.20 1.27 -9.92
N TYR A 173 15.26 2.50 -9.40
CA TYR A 173 14.53 3.63 -9.96
C TYR A 173 15.22 4.95 -9.60
N GLN A 174 15.16 5.91 -10.49
CA GLN A 174 15.59 7.28 -10.22
C GLN A 174 14.86 8.24 -11.15
N ASP A 175 14.39 9.36 -10.58
CA ASP A 175 13.86 10.51 -11.32
C ASP A 175 14.35 11.83 -10.70
N SER A 176 13.70 12.95 -11.02
CA SER A 176 14.05 14.25 -10.46
C SER A 176 13.70 14.42 -8.98
N ASN A 177 12.85 13.54 -8.42
CA ASN A 177 12.32 13.63 -7.07
C ASN A 177 13.01 12.70 -6.09
N LEU A 178 13.42 11.52 -6.54
CA LEU A 178 13.98 10.51 -5.63
C LEU A 178 14.85 9.49 -6.36
N LYS A 179 15.68 8.82 -5.57
CA LYS A 179 16.42 7.62 -5.95
C LYS A 179 15.99 6.48 -5.05
N VAL A 180 15.77 5.30 -5.65
CA VAL A 180 15.30 4.09 -4.96
C VAL A 180 16.33 3.00 -5.06
N ASN A 181 16.76 2.51 -3.91
CA ASN A 181 17.64 1.35 -3.78
C ASN A 181 16.88 0.20 -3.14
N VAL A 182 17.24 -1.04 -3.48
CA VAL A 182 16.73 -2.25 -2.84
C VAL A 182 17.85 -3.19 -2.44
N ILE A 183 17.61 -3.94 -1.37
CA ILE A 183 18.37 -5.15 -1.04
C ILE A 183 17.43 -6.34 -0.93
N GLU A 184 17.92 -7.53 -1.26
CA GLU A 184 17.20 -8.77 -0.95
C GLU A 184 17.22 -8.97 0.57
N ASN A 185 16.05 -9.24 1.13
CA ASN A 185 15.89 -9.56 2.55
C ASN A 185 15.62 -11.06 2.75
N ILE A 186 15.47 -11.49 4.01
CA ILE A 186 15.39 -12.91 4.35
C ILE A 186 13.98 -13.42 4.62
N HIS A 187 12.92 -12.70 4.18
CA HIS A 187 11.52 -13.12 4.40
C HIS A 187 11.25 -14.55 3.96
N PHE A 188 11.81 -14.97 2.83
CA PHE A 188 11.70 -16.35 2.32
C PHE A 188 12.87 -17.27 2.69
N GLY A 189 13.75 -16.84 3.60
CA GLY A 189 14.92 -17.61 4.04
C GLY A 189 14.59 -18.95 4.70
N PHE A 190 13.37 -19.08 5.25
CA PHE A 190 12.88 -20.33 5.84
C PHE A 190 12.43 -21.36 4.78
N HIS A 191 12.29 -21.02 3.51
CA HIS A 191 11.95 -21.94 2.43
C HIS A 191 13.05 -22.98 2.22
N LYS A 192 12.65 -24.25 2.04
CA LYS A 192 13.58 -25.39 1.87
C LYS A 192 13.23 -26.17 0.60
N GLY A 193 14.16 -27.01 0.17
CA GLY A 193 13.99 -27.87 -1.01
C GLY A 193 13.79 -27.05 -2.30
N ALA A 194 12.84 -27.44 -3.12
CA ALA A 194 12.56 -26.79 -4.42
C ALA A 194 12.06 -25.34 -4.31
N ALA A 195 11.63 -24.89 -3.13
CA ALA A 195 11.20 -23.51 -2.90
C ALA A 195 12.34 -22.58 -2.45
N ALA A 196 13.48 -23.15 -2.04
CA ALA A 196 14.62 -22.36 -1.57
C ALA A 196 15.13 -21.44 -2.67
N GLY A 197 15.24 -20.12 -2.37
CA GLY A 197 15.72 -19.08 -3.30
C GLY A 197 14.81 -18.78 -4.51
N LYS A 198 13.65 -19.46 -4.60
CA LYS A 198 12.71 -19.27 -5.73
C LYS A 198 11.97 -17.94 -5.66
N HIS A 199 11.63 -17.49 -4.47
CA HIS A 199 10.89 -16.26 -4.23
C HIS A 199 11.81 -15.22 -3.60
N LYS A 200 11.63 -13.97 -3.99
CA LYS A 200 12.42 -12.84 -3.51
C LYS A 200 11.54 -11.85 -2.76
N SER A 201 12.10 -11.26 -1.71
CA SER A 201 11.53 -10.12 -1.00
C SER A 201 12.59 -9.05 -0.84
N TYR A 202 12.21 -7.79 -0.98
CA TYR A 202 13.11 -6.65 -0.99
C TYR A 202 12.75 -5.65 0.10
N SER A 203 13.77 -5.15 0.78
CA SER A 203 13.68 -3.91 1.56
C SER A 203 14.04 -2.73 0.66
N TYR A 204 13.36 -1.60 0.86
CA TYR A 204 13.45 -0.42 -0.01
C TYR A 204 14.03 0.77 0.74
N ARG A 205 14.93 1.52 0.11
CA ARG A 205 15.45 2.80 0.58
C ARG A 205 15.15 3.90 -0.43
N PHE A 206 14.36 4.89 -0.01
CA PHE A 206 13.97 6.06 -0.79
C PHE A 206 14.81 7.25 -0.32
N GLU A 207 15.61 7.79 -1.21
CA GLU A 207 16.42 8.98 -0.98
C GLU A 207 15.75 10.15 -1.70
N THR A 208 15.14 11.07 -0.95
CA THR A 208 14.48 12.28 -1.46
C THR A 208 15.29 13.51 -1.08
N PRO A 209 15.05 14.70 -1.68
CA PRO A 209 15.78 15.92 -1.29
C PRO A 209 15.57 16.32 0.18
N GLY A 210 14.45 15.92 0.81
CA GLY A 210 14.09 16.30 2.17
C GLY A 210 14.41 15.25 3.23
N ARG A 211 14.41 13.97 2.89
CA ARG A 211 14.59 12.88 3.86
C ARG A 211 14.87 11.53 3.22
N VAL A 212 15.47 10.65 4.00
CA VAL A 212 15.69 9.24 3.65
C VAL A 212 14.67 8.38 4.40
N ILE A 213 13.93 7.55 3.67
CA ILE A 213 12.92 6.65 4.23
C ILE A 213 13.29 5.22 3.85
N VAL A 214 13.33 4.33 4.85
CA VAL A 214 13.58 2.89 4.63
C VAL A 214 12.34 2.10 5.02
N PHE A 215 11.90 1.22 4.14
CA PHE A 215 10.88 0.21 4.39
C PHE A 215 11.58 -1.14 4.57
N THR A 216 11.39 -1.79 5.70
CA THR A 216 11.92 -3.15 5.90
C THR A 216 11.26 -4.15 4.99
N SER A 217 9.98 -3.93 4.65
CA SER A 217 9.08 -4.98 4.17
C SER A 217 9.02 -6.12 5.18
N ASP A 218 8.44 -7.24 4.78
CA ASP A 218 8.46 -8.47 5.56
C ASP A 218 9.85 -9.08 5.51
N THR A 219 10.47 -9.31 6.66
CA THR A 219 11.81 -9.86 6.78
C THR A 219 12.12 -10.33 8.21
N GLY A 220 12.90 -11.38 8.36
CA GLY A 220 13.59 -11.62 9.63
C GLY A 220 14.74 -10.65 9.87
N PRO A 221 15.33 -10.66 11.07
CA PRO A 221 16.47 -9.81 11.40
C PRO A 221 17.74 -10.32 10.72
N PHE A 222 18.50 -9.40 10.06
CA PHE A 222 19.79 -9.72 9.46
C PHE A 222 20.71 -8.48 9.40
N ALA A 223 22.01 -8.71 9.45
CA ALA A 223 23.00 -7.63 9.54
C ALA A 223 22.97 -6.67 8.34
N GLY A 224 22.66 -7.17 7.14
CA GLY A 224 22.56 -6.34 5.93
C GLY A 224 21.46 -5.28 6.02
N LEU A 225 20.38 -5.54 6.76
CA LEU A 225 19.30 -4.58 6.95
C LEU A 225 19.73 -3.40 7.83
N VAL A 226 20.55 -3.67 8.85
CA VAL A 226 21.12 -2.62 9.72
C VAL A 226 21.94 -1.63 8.89
N GLU A 227 22.86 -2.13 8.06
CA GLU A 227 23.69 -1.29 7.20
C GLU A 227 22.86 -0.56 6.13
N PHE A 228 21.86 -1.22 5.56
CA PHE A 228 20.97 -0.63 4.55
C PHE A 228 20.10 0.50 5.11
N ALA A 229 19.64 0.37 6.36
CA ALA A 229 18.83 1.37 7.06
C ALA A 229 19.64 2.51 7.68
N LYS A 230 20.99 2.42 7.64
CA LYS A 230 21.87 3.34 8.35
C LYS A 230 21.57 4.80 8.09
N GLY A 231 21.37 5.55 9.18
CA GLY A 231 21.13 7.00 9.16
C GLY A 231 19.83 7.43 8.51
N ALA A 232 18.85 6.52 8.29
CA ALA A 232 17.56 6.90 7.75
C ALA A 232 16.82 7.89 8.68
N ASP A 233 16.14 8.85 8.08
CA ASP A 233 15.29 9.79 8.82
C ASP A 233 14.04 9.08 9.36
N LEU A 234 13.55 8.10 8.62
CA LEU A 234 12.37 7.32 8.96
C LEU A 234 12.56 5.85 8.58
N LEU A 235 12.41 4.98 9.55
CA LEU A 235 12.29 3.54 9.35
C LEU A 235 10.81 3.13 9.44
N VAL A 236 10.24 2.65 8.35
CA VAL A 236 8.92 2.02 8.31
C VAL A 236 9.16 0.52 8.41
N ALA A 237 8.98 -0.02 9.61
CA ALA A 237 9.27 -1.41 9.92
C ALA A 237 7.98 -2.21 10.08
N GLU A 238 7.96 -3.44 9.53
CA GLU A 238 6.96 -4.40 9.96
C GLU A 238 7.11 -4.66 11.46
N ALA A 239 6.02 -5.08 12.12
CA ALA A 239 6.08 -5.56 13.48
C ALA A 239 5.10 -6.73 13.64
N ASN A 240 5.64 -7.88 13.96
CA ASN A 240 4.88 -9.12 14.04
C ASN A 240 5.05 -9.83 15.38
N SER A 241 4.03 -10.57 15.78
CA SER A 241 4.01 -11.35 17.01
C SER A 241 3.54 -12.76 16.73
N ILE A 242 4.38 -13.73 17.04
CA ILE A 242 4.05 -15.16 16.99
C ILE A 242 2.84 -15.44 17.89
N GLU A 243 2.81 -14.89 19.08
CA GLU A 243 1.73 -15.08 20.05
C GLU A 243 0.39 -14.58 19.48
N GLN A 244 0.34 -13.35 18.98
CA GLN A 244 -0.89 -12.79 18.40
C GLN A 244 -1.34 -13.56 17.16
N ARG A 245 -0.41 -14.00 16.32
CA ARG A 245 -0.72 -14.85 15.16
C ARG A 245 -1.33 -16.18 15.60
N MET A 246 -0.77 -16.82 16.62
CA MET A 246 -1.33 -18.05 17.17
C MET A 246 -2.72 -17.82 17.76
N LEU A 247 -2.93 -16.74 18.53
CA LEU A 247 -4.24 -16.39 19.07
C LEU A 247 -5.29 -16.19 17.97
N ASP A 248 -4.94 -15.54 16.87
CA ASP A 248 -5.81 -15.35 15.70
C ASP A 248 -6.21 -16.71 15.07
N LEU A 249 -5.25 -17.59 14.86
CA LEU A 249 -5.47 -18.94 14.33
C LEU A 249 -6.32 -19.81 15.28
N ILE A 250 -6.15 -19.66 16.59
CA ILE A 250 -6.96 -20.36 17.61
C ILE A 250 -8.40 -19.85 17.56
N ARG A 251 -8.59 -18.51 17.54
CA ARG A 251 -9.92 -17.89 17.49
C ARG A 251 -10.70 -18.22 16.23
N SER A 252 -10.03 -18.38 15.11
CA SER A 252 -10.64 -18.77 13.83
C SER A 252 -10.88 -20.28 13.71
N GLY A 253 -10.47 -21.09 14.69
CA GLY A 253 -10.57 -22.54 14.65
C GLY A 253 -9.53 -23.24 13.76
N GLN A 254 -8.66 -22.47 13.09
CA GLN A 254 -7.67 -23.04 12.17
C GLN A 254 -6.56 -23.80 12.89
N TRP A 255 -6.12 -23.31 14.05
CA TRP A 255 -5.04 -23.94 14.81
C TRP A 255 -5.34 -25.38 15.23
N GLN A 256 -6.60 -25.67 15.59
CA GLN A 256 -7.04 -26.97 16.09
C GLN A 256 -7.10 -28.05 14.99
N VAL A 257 -7.23 -27.65 13.73
CA VAL A 257 -7.29 -28.57 12.60
C VAL A 257 -5.93 -28.75 11.88
N MET A 258 -4.94 -27.97 12.27
CA MET A 258 -3.57 -28.07 11.74
C MET A 258 -2.82 -29.26 12.33
N THR A 259 -2.03 -29.92 11.52
CA THR A 259 -1.05 -30.91 11.97
C THR A 259 0.07 -30.27 12.78
N ASN A 260 0.77 -31.05 13.58
CA ASN A 260 1.95 -30.56 14.33
C ASN A 260 3.03 -29.99 13.40
N GLU A 261 3.18 -30.51 12.20
CA GLU A 261 4.15 -30.02 11.20
C GLU A 261 3.74 -28.64 10.67
N GLU A 262 2.47 -28.44 10.36
CA GLU A 262 1.94 -27.15 9.93
C GLU A 262 2.08 -26.09 11.03
N GLN A 263 1.76 -26.43 12.27
CA GLN A 263 1.94 -25.56 13.42
C GLN A 263 3.42 -25.17 13.62
N ALA A 264 4.34 -26.15 13.51
CA ALA A 264 5.77 -25.90 13.60
C ALA A 264 6.29 -25.02 12.44
N ARG A 265 5.74 -25.23 11.23
CA ARG A 265 6.07 -24.42 10.05
C ARG A 265 5.65 -22.97 10.26
N ILE A 266 4.44 -22.70 10.74
CA ILE A 266 3.97 -21.33 11.01
C ILE A 266 4.85 -20.64 12.06
N LYS A 267 5.14 -21.33 13.17
CA LYS A 267 6.02 -20.76 14.21
C LYS A 267 7.39 -20.40 13.65
N ARG A 268 7.98 -21.27 12.82
CA ARG A 268 9.26 -21.02 12.18
C ARG A 268 9.19 -19.85 11.19
N GLN A 269 8.14 -19.80 10.34
CA GLN A 269 7.92 -18.68 9.41
C GLN A 269 7.87 -17.36 10.14
N MET A 270 7.13 -17.29 11.24
CA MET A 270 7.00 -16.06 12.05
C MET A 270 8.33 -15.68 12.72
N ALA A 271 9.10 -16.67 13.20
CA ALA A 271 10.35 -16.41 13.90
C ALA A 271 11.52 -16.05 12.97
N GLU A 272 11.58 -16.65 11.78
CA GLU A 272 12.72 -16.49 10.87
C GLU A 272 12.43 -15.47 9.75
N GLY A 273 11.16 -15.27 9.40
CA GLY A 273 10.74 -14.44 8.26
C GLY A 273 10.13 -13.10 8.61
N HIS A 274 10.01 -12.76 9.92
CA HIS A 274 9.40 -11.52 10.37
C HIS A 274 10.14 -10.89 11.56
N LEU A 275 10.07 -9.55 11.66
CA LEU A 275 10.61 -8.78 12.78
C LEU A 275 9.60 -8.74 13.94
N SER A 276 10.07 -9.02 15.14
CA SER A 276 9.36 -8.66 16.37
C SER A 276 9.56 -7.18 16.70
N PRO A 277 8.73 -6.57 17.57
CA PRO A 277 8.99 -5.22 18.07
C PRO A 277 10.37 -5.04 18.73
N ASP A 278 10.87 -6.08 19.41
CA ASP A 278 12.23 -6.09 20.00
C ASP A 278 13.30 -6.03 18.91
N ASP A 279 13.19 -6.84 17.85
CA ASP A 279 14.08 -6.81 16.68
C ASP A 279 14.09 -5.43 16.01
N VAL A 280 12.91 -4.78 15.89
CA VAL A 280 12.82 -3.42 15.35
C VAL A 280 13.57 -2.42 16.22
N GLY A 281 13.50 -2.56 17.54
CA GLY A 281 14.26 -1.72 18.47
C GLY A 281 15.78 -1.87 18.27
N GLN A 282 16.27 -3.09 18.18
CA GLN A 282 17.67 -3.39 17.92
C GLN A 282 18.14 -2.88 16.54
N LEU A 283 17.31 -3.08 15.50
CA LEU A 283 17.56 -2.55 14.14
C LEU A 283 17.67 -1.03 14.16
N ALA A 284 16.71 -0.36 14.79
CA ALA A 284 16.64 1.10 14.83
C ALA A 284 17.85 1.73 15.52
N GLU A 285 18.28 1.16 16.63
CA GLU A 285 19.49 1.58 17.37
C GLU A 285 20.74 1.29 16.55
N GLY A 286 20.91 0.05 16.07
CA GLY A 286 22.08 -0.37 15.28
C GLY A 286 22.28 0.42 14.00
N ALA A 287 21.18 0.82 13.34
CA ALA A 287 21.19 1.64 12.14
C ALA A 287 21.22 3.14 12.41
N ALA A 288 21.13 3.58 13.67
CA ALA A 288 21.08 4.98 14.08
C ALA A 288 20.01 5.78 13.29
N VAL A 289 18.79 5.20 13.14
CA VAL A 289 17.71 5.89 12.48
C VAL A 289 17.16 7.02 13.37
N LYS A 290 16.49 8.03 12.77
CA LYS A 290 15.97 9.14 13.56
C LYS A 290 14.59 8.87 14.16
N SER A 291 13.75 8.06 13.49
CA SER A 291 12.40 7.72 13.95
C SER A 291 11.93 6.41 13.34
N VAL A 292 10.97 5.77 14.00
CA VAL A 292 10.39 4.48 13.61
C VAL A 292 8.87 4.58 13.49
N ILE A 293 8.31 3.99 12.44
CA ILE A 293 6.89 3.66 12.31
C ILE A 293 6.77 2.14 12.33
N LEU A 294 6.04 1.58 13.28
CA LEU A 294 5.62 0.18 13.24
C LEU A 294 4.40 0.09 12.33
N SER A 295 4.50 -0.68 11.28
CA SER A 295 3.45 -0.92 10.29
C SER A 295 3.40 -2.41 9.92
N HIS A 296 2.55 -2.83 8.98
CA HIS A 296 2.38 -4.26 8.69
C HIS A 296 2.22 -5.08 9.98
N LEU A 297 1.22 -4.66 10.77
CA LEU A 297 1.05 -5.14 12.15
C LEU A 297 0.29 -6.46 12.17
N THR A 298 0.78 -7.49 12.87
CA THR A 298 -0.04 -8.65 13.22
C THR A 298 -1.32 -8.17 13.88
N TRP A 299 -2.47 -8.60 13.35
CA TRP A 299 -3.77 -8.11 13.79
C TRP A 299 -4.04 -8.41 15.27
N LYS A 300 -4.52 -7.39 16.00
CA LYS A 300 -5.01 -7.47 17.37
C LYS A 300 -6.47 -7.02 17.41
N ALA A 301 -7.30 -7.74 18.15
CA ALA A 301 -8.73 -7.46 18.22
C ALA A 301 -9.06 -6.13 18.91
N ASP A 302 -8.22 -5.71 19.85
CA ASP A 302 -8.34 -4.45 20.60
C ASP A 302 -7.67 -3.26 19.90
N ASP A 303 -6.95 -3.50 18.80
CA ASP A 303 -6.16 -2.50 18.07
C ASP A 303 -5.16 -1.71 18.95
N ASP A 304 -4.80 -2.25 20.12
CA ASP A 304 -3.84 -1.66 21.05
C ASP A 304 -2.46 -2.28 20.88
N TYR A 305 -1.50 -1.47 20.45
CA TYR A 305 -0.11 -1.83 20.22
C TYR A 305 0.85 -1.04 21.13
N SER A 306 0.35 -0.47 22.23
CA SER A 306 1.16 0.34 23.16
C SER A 306 2.35 -0.44 23.72
N ASN A 307 2.14 -1.71 24.08
CA ASN A 307 3.19 -2.58 24.58
C ASN A 307 4.30 -2.87 23.53
N TRP A 308 4.00 -2.75 22.22
CA TRP A 308 5.02 -2.91 21.17
C TRP A 308 5.93 -1.67 21.08
N VAL A 309 5.39 -0.48 21.37
CA VAL A 309 6.21 0.73 21.51
C VAL A 309 7.19 0.55 22.68
N ASP A 310 6.73 0.01 23.81
CA ASP A 310 7.59 -0.25 24.98
C ASP A 310 8.69 -1.26 24.66
N GLU A 311 8.41 -2.30 23.88
CA GLU A 311 9.41 -3.27 23.43
C GLU A 311 10.50 -2.60 22.57
N VAL A 312 10.11 -1.80 21.56
CA VAL A 312 11.07 -1.04 20.74
C VAL A 312 11.91 -0.10 21.60
N LYS A 313 11.27 0.54 22.58
CA LYS A 313 11.91 1.52 23.49
C LYS A 313 12.93 0.91 24.46
N LYS A 314 13.00 -0.42 24.60
CA LYS A 314 14.09 -1.07 25.36
C LYS A 314 15.46 -0.83 24.71
N HIS A 315 15.50 -0.63 23.40
CA HIS A 315 16.73 -0.47 22.63
C HIS A 315 16.84 0.92 22.00
N PHE A 316 15.75 1.48 21.49
CA PHE A 316 15.74 2.71 20.70
C PHE A 316 15.12 3.88 21.46
N SER A 317 15.88 4.96 21.68
CA SER A 317 15.43 6.15 22.42
C SER A 317 14.65 7.17 21.56
N GLY A 318 14.78 7.11 20.23
CA GLY A 318 14.10 8.02 19.29
C GLY A 318 12.57 7.87 19.24
N PRO A 319 11.85 8.73 18.50
CA PRO A 319 10.40 8.64 18.34
C PRO A 319 9.96 7.32 17.70
N VAL A 320 8.93 6.69 18.28
CA VAL A 320 8.28 5.47 17.77
C VAL A 320 6.79 5.72 17.61
N PHE A 321 6.27 5.40 16.45
CA PHE A 321 4.85 5.58 16.09
C PHE A 321 4.23 4.24 15.69
N ILE A 322 2.96 4.04 16.06
CA ILE A 322 2.12 2.97 15.49
C ILE A 322 1.44 3.54 14.25
N ALA A 323 1.57 2.84 13.13
CA ALA A 323 0.85 3.19 11.91
C ALA A 323 -0.66 3.01 12.11
N LYS A 324 -1.42 3.93 11.55
CA LYS A 324 -2.88 3.84 11.38
C LYS A 324 -3.19 4.13 9.92
N ASP A 325 -4.22 3.50 9.41
CA ASP A 325 -4.68 3.77 8.05
C ASP A 325 -4.98 5.26 7.87
N LEU A 326 -4.48 5.83 6.78
CA LEU A 326 -4.60 7.23 6.40
C LEU A 326 -3.86 8.23 7.32
N LYS A 327 -2.95 7.75 8.16
CA LYS A 327 -2.10 8.64 8.95
C LYS A 327 -0.94 9.14 8.10
N GLU A 328 -0.68 10.44 8.21
CA GLU A 328 0.44 11.12 7.55
C GLU A 328 1.62 11.33 8.51
N PHE A 329 2.83 11.24 7.94
CA PHE A 329 4.12 11.37 8.63
C PHE A 329 5.10 12.24 7.86
#